data_f42b29a254b7195dbc31e141f5853eb1
#
_entry.id   f42b29a254b7195dbc31e141f5853eb1
#
_cell.length_a   1.000
_cell.length_b   1.000
_cell.length_c   1.000
_cell.angle_alpha   90.00
_cell.angle_beta   90.00
_cell.angle_gamma   90.00
#
_symmetry.space_group_name_H-M   'P 1'
#
loop_
_entity.id
_entity.type
_entity.pdbx_description
1 polymer ?
#
loop_
_entity_poly.entity_id
_entity_poly.type
_entity_poly.pdbx_seq_one_letter_code
_entity_poly.pdbx_strand_id
1 'polypeptide(L)'
;RATMHDAAVNGNFLAVVGESGSGKSTLREELVERLRLNGESVIVVEPYTLSMAESEKNGKPLRAPHIAEAIISTVSPGTSVPPSPEMRARKLHKVLVESSRAGFRHCLVIEEAHDLHMHTLKALKRFWELKDGMRRLLSIILIGQTELKDKLSSTQSDVREVVQRCDVVELPPVKQPGDFLAFRF
;
A
#
# COMPACT_ATOMS: atom_id res chain seq x y z
N ARG A 1 -12.93 -1.05 -8.65
CA ARG A 1 -11.99 -1.85 -9.50
C ARG A 1 -11.13 -0.93 -10.34
N ALA A 2 -11.73 -0.11 -11.20
CA ALA A 2 -10.99 0.87 -12.02
C ALA A 2 -10.13 1.79 -11.15
N THR A 3 -10.69 2.29 -10.06
CA THR A 3 -10.00 3.21 -9.13
C THR A 3 -8.73 2.60 -8.51
N MET A 4 -8.75 1.33 -8.11
CA MET A 4 -7.55 0.66 -7.56
C MET A 4 -6.48 0.44 -8.63
N HIS A 5 -6.87 0.02 -9.82
CA HIS A 5 -5.97 -0.15 -10.95
C HIS A 5 -5.35 1.20 -11.35
N ASP A 6 -6.16 2.24 -11.49
CA ASP A 6 -5.69 3.58 -11.81
C ASP A 6 -4.73 4.12 -10.74
N ALA A 7 -5.01 3.85 -9.47
CA ALA A 7 -4.14 4.24 -8.37
C ALA A 7 -2.78 3.53 -8.47
N ALA A 8 -2.77 2.22 -8.74
CA ALA A 8 -1.54 1.43 -8.88
C ALA A 8 -0.65 1.92 -10.02
N VAL A 9 -1.26 2.29 -11.15
CA VAL A 9 -0.54 2.68 -12.37
C VAL A 9 -0.10 4.15 -12.36
N ASN A 10 -0.89 5.04 -11.77
CA ASN A 10 -0.68 6.49 -11.87
C ASN A 10 0.07 7.13 -10.69
N GLY A 11 0.57 6.33 -9.74
CA GLY A 11 1.34 6.86 -8.61
C GLY A 11 0.45 7.53 -7.56
N ASN A 12 -0.81 7.09 -7.39
CA ASN A 12 -1.75 7.65 -6.44
C ASN A 12 -1.58 7.03 -5.04
N PHE A 13 -2.15 7.71 -4.05
CA PHE A 13 -2.28 7.21 -2.69
C PHE A 13 -3.76 6.97 -2.42
N LEU A 14 -4.16 5.70 -2.26
CA LEU A 14 -5.54 5.27 -2.13
C LEU A 14 -5.74 4.47 -0.84
N ALA A 15 -6.81 4.72 -0.13
CA ALA A 15 -7.30 3.86 0.95
C ALA A 15 -8.66 3.26 0.55
N VAL A 16 -8.74 1.94 0.62
CA VAL A 16 -9.97 1.17 0.40
C VAL A 16 -10.46 0.66 1.75
N VAL A 17 -11.59 1.16 2.18
CA VAL A 17 -12.16 0.84 3.49
C VAL A 17 -13.49 0.11 3.36
N GLY A 18 -13.78 -0.77 4.28
CA GLY A 18 -15.06 -1.49 4.31
C GLY A 18 -15.11 -2.47 5.47
N GLU A 19 -16.29 -2.90 5.83
CA GLU A 19 -16.51 -3.87 6.91
C GLU A 19 -15.85 -5.24 6.60
N SER A 20 -15.70 -6.07 7.64
CA SER A 20 -15.26 -7.45 7.45
C SER A 20 -16.23 -8.16 6.49
N GLY A 21 -15.69 -8.95 5.55
CA GLY A 21 -16.51 -9.63 4.53
C GLY A 21 -16.99 -8.76 3.36
N SER A 22 -16.61 -7.48 3.25
CA SER A 22 -16.98 -6.60 2.13
C SER A 22 -16.26 -6.91 0.80
N GLY A 23 -15.45 -7.97 0.74
CA GLY A 23 -14.75 -8.39 -0.49
C GLY A 23 -13.43 -7.66 -0.76
N LYS A 24 -12.83 -6.98 0.23
CA LYS A 24 -11.56 -6.25 0.09
C LYS A 24 -10.41 -7.13 -0.42
N SER A 25 -10.22 -8.30 0.16
CA SER A 25 -9.15 -9.23 -0.23
C SER A 25 -9.34 -9.76 -1.64
N THR A 26 -10.59 -10.03 -2.05
CA THR A 26 -10.90 -10.40 -3.43
C THR A 26 -10.55 -9.29 -4.42
N LEU A 27 -10.82 -8.03 -4.07
CA LEU A 27 -10.44 -6.88 -4.90
C LEU A 27 -8.93 -6.73 -5.02
N ARG A 28 -8.18 -7.00 -3.94
CA ARG A 28 -6.71 -7.01 -3.97
C ARG A 28 -6.18 -8.10 -4.91
N GLU A 29 -6.68 -9.33 -4.76
CA GLU A 29 -6.29 -10.45 -5.60
C GLU A 29 -6.58 -10.16 -7.09
N GLU A 30 -7.76 -9.65 -7.39
CA GLU A 30 -8.14 -9.24 -8.75
C GLU A 30 -7.23 -8.12 -9.28
N LEU A 31 -6.84 -7.15 -8.45
CA LEU A 31 -5.90 -6.10 -8.84
C LEU A 31 -4.55 -6.69 -9.24
N VAL A 32 -3.97 -7.54 -8.39
CA VAL A 32 -2.65 -8.15 -8.62
C VAL A 32 -2.68 -9.02 -9.88
N GLU A 33 -3.72 -9.83 -10.04
CA GLU A 33 -3.89 -10.65 -11.23
C GLU A 33 -4.03 -9.81 -12.50
N ARG A 34 -4.84 -8.76 -12.46
CA ARG A 34 -5.04 -7.86 -13.60
C ARG A 34 -3.75 -7.16 -14.02
N LEU A 35 -2.95 -6.66 -13.05
CA LEU A 35 -1.66 -6.04 -13.35
C LEU A 35 -0.69 -7.03 -14.02
N ARG A 36 -0.75 -8.30 -13.65
CA ARG A 36 0.06 -9.35 -14.28
C ARG A 36 -0.43 -9.68 -15.70
N LEU A 37 -1.74 -9.84 -15.89
CA LEU A 37 -2.33 -10.25 -17.17
C LEU A 37 -2.24 -9.16 -18.24
N ASN A 38 -2.37 -7.88 -17.87
CA ASN A 38 -2.30 -6.77 -18.80
C ASN A 38 -0.87 -6.47 -19.31
N GLY A 39 0.13 -7.23 -18.84
CA GLY A 39 1.53 -6.98 -19.22
C GLY A 39 2.05 -5.63 -18.73
N GLU A 40 1.41 -5.06 -17.72
CA GLU A 40 1.84 -3.80 -17.14
C GLU A 40 3.12 -4.00 -16.32
N SER A 41 4.13 -3.18 -16.58
CA SER A 41 5.40 -3.21 -15.87
C SER A 41 5.27 -2.64 -14.44
N VAL A 42 4.33 -3.16 -13.64
CA VAL A 42 4.09 -2.75 -12.25
C VAL A 42 4.59 -3.83 -11.31
N ILE A 43 5.57 -3.48 -10.48
CA ILE A 43 6.06 -4.33 -9.40
C ILE A 43 5.17 -4.08 -8.18
N VAL A 44 4.40 -5.10 -7.78
CA VAL A 44 3.57 -5.05 -6.58
C VAL A 44 4.41 -5.47 -5.37
N VAL A 45 4.46 -4.62 -4.37
CA VAL A 45 5.14 -4.87 -3.10
C VAL A 45 4.09 -5.09 -2.02
N GLU A 46 4.07 -6.28 -1.45
CA GLU A 46 3.20 -6.65 -0.33
C GLU A 46 4.10 -6.98 0.87
N PRO A 47 4.21 -6.05 1.85
CA PRO A 47 4.98 -6.35 3.07
C PRO A 47 4.40 -7.55 3.80
N TYR A 48 5.28 -8.42 4.26
CA TYR A 48 4.86 -9.66 4.93
C TYR A 48 4.27 -9.36 6.32
N THR A 49 2.98 -9.58 6.47
CA THR A 49 2.23 -9.26 7.69
C THR A 49 2.10 -10.44 8.67
N LEU A 50 2.51 -11.66 8.28
CA LEU A 50 2.40 -12.85 9.13
C LEU A 50 3.16 -12.74 10.45
N SER A 51 4.27 -12.01 10.48
CA SER A 51 4.98 -11.74 11.76
C SER A 51 4.21 -10.81 12.70
N MET A 52 3.12 -10.19 12.21
CA MET A 52 2.22 -9.37 13.04
C MET A 52 1.20 -10.23 13.78
N ALA A 53 0.87 -11.42 13.27
CA ALA A 53 -0.14 -12.33 13.82
C ALA A 53 0.40 -13.31 14.86
N GLU A 54 1.72 -13.57 14.90
CA GLU A 54 2.33 -14.59 15.79
C GLU A 54 2.39 -14.20 17.26
N SER A 55 1.94 -13.03 17.66
CA SER A 55 1.89 -12.60 19.06
C SER A 55 0.48 -12.19 19.44
N GLU A 56 -0.31 -13.14 19.91
CA GLU A 56 -1.68 -12.92 20.41
C GLU A 56 -1.80 -11.87 21.55
N LYS A 57 -0.69 -11.41 22.11
CA LYS A 57 -0.66 -10.37 23.17
C LYS A 57 0.13 -9.11 22.82
N ASN A 58 1.03 -9.15 21.82
CA ASN A 58 1.86 -8.00 21.42
C ASN A 58 2.31 -8.13 19.96
N GLY A 59 1.39 -8.27 19.03
CA GLY A 59 1.71 -8.23 17.59
C GLY A 59 2.59 -7.02 17.27
N LYS A 60 3.76 -7.25 16.67
CA LYS A 60 4.64 -6.14 16.30
C LYS A 60 4.01 -5.44 15.09
N PRO A 61 3.51 -4.21 15.23
CA PRO A 61 2.88 -3.52 14.12
C PRO A 61 3.89 -3.31 12.99
N LEU A 62 3.42 -3.35 11.76
CA LEU A 62 4.22 -3.03 10.59
C LEU A 62 4.78 -1.61 10.74
N ARG A 63 6.11 -1.47 10.68
CA ARG A 63 6.82 -0.20 10.85
C ARG A 63 7.48 0.23 9.54
N ALA A 64 7.75 1.51 9.41
CA ALA A 64 8.42 2.09 8.25
C ALA A 64 9.71 1.36 7.81
N PRO A 65 10.60 0.92 8.73
CA PRO A 65 11.78 0.13 8.35
C PRO A 65 11.46 -1.17 7.63
N HIS A 66 10.44 -1.91 8.10
CA HIS A 66 10.02 -3.18 7.48
C HIS A 66 9.41 -2.96 6.09
N ILE A 67 8.65 -1.87 5.92
CA ILE A 67 8.10 -1.48 4.61
C ILE A 67 9.23 -1.12 3.64
N ALA A 68 10.21 -0.33 4.08
CA ALA A 68 11.37 0.02 3.26
C ALA A 68 12.19 -1.22 2.85
N GLU A 69 12.37 -2.16 3.77
CA GLU A 69 13.01 -3.45 3.52
C GLU A 69 12.23 -4.28 2.49
N ALA A 70 10.91 -4.40 2.65
CA ALA A 70 10.06 -5.11 1.69
C ALA A 70 10.14 -4.50 0.28
N ILE A 71 10.14 -3.17 0.17
CA ILE A 71 10.28 -2.50 -1.12
C ILE A 71 11.66 -2.80 -1.74
N ILE A 72 12.75 -2.63 -0.97
CA ILE A 72 14.11 -2.87 -1.49
C ILE A 72 14.25 -4.33 -1.95
N SER A 73 13.82 -5.29 -1.13
CA SER A 73 13.96 -6.72 -1.43
C SER A 73 13.13 -7.17 -2.62
N THR A 74 11.93 -6.59 -2.79
CA THR A 74 11.04 -6.93 -3.91
C THR A 74 11.51 -6.29 -5.21
N VAL A 75 11.91 -5.02 -5.18
CA VAL A 75 12.31 -4.28 -6.39
C VAL A 75 13.73 -4.65 -6.84
N SER A 76 14.63 -4.99 -5.91
CA SER A 76 16.00 -5.41 -6.20
C SER A 76 16.39 -6.66 -5.41
N PRO A 77 15.94 -7.85 -5.84
CA PRO A 77 16.24 -9.10 -5.16
C PRO A 77 17.75 -9.33 -4.99
N GLY A 78 18.14 -9.86 -3.85
CA GLY A 78 19.56 -10.11 -3.54
C GLY A 78 20.35 -8.87 -3.07
N THR A 79 19.73 -7.72 -3.05
CA THR A 79 20.37 -6.50 -2.52
C THR A 79 20.29 -6.50 -0.98
N SER A 80 21.45 -6.26 -0.34
CA SER A 80 21.47 -6.11 1.13
C SER A 80 20.77 -4.82 1.58
N VAL A 81 20.00 -4.93 2.66
CA VAL A 81 19.31 -3.79 3.27
C VAL A 81 20.19 -3.19 4.36
N PRO A 82 20.58 -1.91 4.25
CA PRO A 82 21.42 -1.29 5.25
C PRO A 82 20.72 -1.18 6.62
N PRO A 83 21.46 -1.42 7.73
CA PRO A 83 20.90 -1.31 9.08
C PRO A 83 20.61 0.16 9.46
N SER A 84 21.42 1.10 8.98
CA SER A 84 21.22 2.53 9.26
C SER A 84 19.96 3.06 8.58
N PRO A 85 19.09 3.79 9.31
CA PRO A 85 17.89 4.39 8.73
C PRO A 85 18.16 5.33 7.56
N GLU A 86 19.22 6.13 7.65
CA GLU A 86 19.60 7.06 6.59
C GLU A 86 20.09 6.30 5.33
N MET A 87 20.98 5.34 5.50
CA MET A 87 21.47 4.53 4.39
C MET A 87 20.35 3.71 3.75
N ARG A 88 19.42 3.22 4.56
CA ARG A 88 18.22 2.51 4.06
C ARG A 88 17.32 3.42 3.23
N ALA A 89 17.09 4.66 3.67
CA ALA A 89 16.31 5.63 2.92
C ALA A 89 16.98 6.00 1.57
N ARG A 90 18.30 6.22 1.57
CA ARG A 90 19.07 6.45 0.33
C ARG A 90 19.02 5.24 -0.60
N LYS A 91 19.15 4.03 -0.05
CA LYS A 91 19.10 2.79 -0.84
C LYS A 91 17.70 2.58 -1.44
N LEU A 92 16.65 2.80 -0.65
CA LEU A 92 15.27 2.75 -1.11
C LEU A 92 15.03 3.68 -2.31
N HIS A 93 15.41 4.94 -2.17
CA HIS A 93 15.25 5.92 -3.25
C HIS A 93 16.03 5.50 -4.50
N LYS A 94 17.29 5.10 -4.33
CA LYS A 94 18.15 4.64 -5.44
C LYS A 94 17.54 3.47 -6.21
N VAL A 95 17.08 2.42 -5.49
CA VAL A 95 16.49 1.22 -6.09
C VAL A 95 15.22 1.56 -6.88
N LEU A 96 14.35 2.40 -6.31
CA LEU A 96 13.14 2.84 -6.99
C LEU A 96 13.43 3.67 -8.24
N VAL A 97 14.43 4.57 -8.20
CA VAL A 97 14.84 5.37 -9.37
C VAL A 97 15.42 4.48 -10.47
N GLU A 98 16.33 3.57 -10.14
CA GLU A 98 16.94 2.66 -11.11
C GLU A 98 15.89 1.78 -11.79
N SER A 99 14.97 1.20 -11.01
CA SER A 99 13.88 0.38 -11.53
C SER A 99 12.88 1.20 -12.36
N SER A 100 12.56 2.44 -11.92
CA SER A 100 11.66 3.33 -12.67
C SER A 100 12.26 3.73 -14.02
N ARG A 101 13.57 3.97 -14.09
CA ARG A 101 14.29 4.28 -15.34
C ARG A 101 14.39 3.06 -16.25
N ALA A 102 14.37 1.85 -15.70
CA ALA A 102 14.24 0.61 -16.48
C ALA A 102 12.82 0.35 -17.00
N GLY A 103 11.87 1.25 -16.74
CA GLY A 103 10.49 1.18 -17.26
C GLY A 103 9.46 0.60 -16.28
N PHE A 104 9.87 0.22 -15.08
CA PHE A 104 8.95 -0.33 -14.10
C PHE A 104 8.24 0.76 -13.28
N ARG A 105 7.04 0.44 -12.81
CA ARG A 105 6.27 1.18 -11.81
C ARG A 105 6.21 0.35 -10.53
N HIS A 106 5.94 0.98 -9.40
CA HIS A 106 5.90 0.28 -8.12
C HIS A 106 4.60 0.61 -7.40
N CYS A 107 3.94 -0.41 -6.89
CA CYS A 107 2.72 -0.30 -6.11
C CYS A 107 2.90 -1.03 -4.77
N LEU A 108 2.86 -0.30 -3.67
CA LEU A 108 2.83 -0.83 -2.32
C LEU A 108 1.38 -1.10 -1.92
N VAL A 109 1.07 -2.34 -1.59
CA VAL A 109 -0.25 -2.75 -1.10
C VAL A 109 -0.12 -3.21 0.34
N ILE A 110 -0.89 -2.62 1.24
CA ILE A 110 -0.91 -2.99 2.66
C ILE A 110 -2.33 -3.38 3.04
N GLU A 111 -2.52 -4.65 3.40
CA GLU A 111 -3.77 -5.13 4.02
C GLU A 111 -3.78 -4.85 5.52
N GLU A 112 -4.95 -4.93 6.14
CA GLU A 112 -5.18 -4.65 7.56
C GLU A 112 -4.58 -3.30 8.00
N ALA A 113 -4.63 -2.30 7.11
CA ALA A 113 -4.00 -1.01 7.33
C ALA A 113 -4.60 -0.22 8.51
N HIS A 114 -5.75 -0.65 9.01
CA HIS A 114 -6.35 -0.09 10.24
C HIS A 114 -5.50 -0.39 11.49
N ASP A 115 -4.63 -1.42 11.46
CA ASP A 115 -3.71 -1.74 12.56
C ASP A 115 -2.41 -0.91 12.51
N LEU A 116 -2.17 -0.16 11.44
CA LEU A 116 -0.99 0.68 11.33
C LEU A 116 -0.97 1.78 12.39
N HIS A 117 0.18 1.97 13.02
CA HIS A 117 0.40 3.12 13.88
C HIS A 117 0.45 4.42 13.07
N MET A 118 0.03 5.52 13.69
CA MET A 118 0.05 6.84 13.09
C MET A 118 1.43 7.24 12.54
N HIS A 119 2.50 6.89 13.24
CA HIS A 119 3.87 7.12 12.75
C HIS A 119 4.18 6.38 11.45
N THR A 120 3.62 5.18 11.25
CA THR A 120 3.78 4.44 10.00
C THR A 120 3.01 5.11 8.87
N LEU A 121 1.78 5.56 9.11
CA LEU A 121 0.99 6.31 8.12
C LEU A 121 1.72 7.59 7.66
N LYS A 122 2.34 8.33 8.58
CA LYS A 122 3.19 9.49 8.24
C LYS A 122 4.41 9.10 7.39
N ALA A 123 5.04 7.96 7.70
CA ALA A 123 6.16 7.47 6.92
C ALA A 123 5.73 7.06 5.50
N LEU A 124 4.54 6.48 5.33
CA LEU A 124 3.97 6.15 4.02
C LEU A 124 3.80 7.38 3.14
N LYS A 125 3.37 8.52 3.70
CA LYS A 125 3.34 9.79 2.97
C LYS A 125 4.71 10.14 2.41
N ARG A 126 5.77 10.03 3.22
CA ARG A 126 7.15 10.32 2.78
C ARG A 126 7.61 9.36 1.68
N PHE A 127 7.26 8.08 1.75
CA PHE A 127 7.55 7.13 0.69
C PHE A 127 6.82 7.48 -0.60
N TRP A 128 5.55 7.87 -0.50
CA TRP A 128 4.77 8.29 -1.66
C TRP A 128 5.30 9.59 -2.30
N GLU A 129 5.91 10.47 -1.51
CA GLU A 129 6.51 11.72 -2.00
C GLU A 129 7.84 11.53 -2.76
N LEU A 130 8.42 10.32 -2.76
CA LEU A 130 9.62 10.01 -3.52
C LEU A 130 9.40 10.17 -5.02
N LYS A 131 10.30 10.89 -5.67
CA LYS A 131 10.22 11.23 -7.09
C LYS A 131 11.54 11.07 -7.82
N ASP A 132 11.46 10.84 -9.13
CA ASP A 132 12.54 11.10 -10.10
C ASP A 132 12.05 12.20 -11.04
N GLY A 133 12.57 13.41 -10.86
CA GLY A 133 12.01 14.61 -11.48
C GLY A 133 10.56 14.87 -11.10
N MET A 134 9.67 14.91 -12.07
CA MET A 134 8.22 15.11 -11.86
C MET A 134 7.45 13.80 -11.60
N ARG A 135 8.08 12.66 -11.86
CA ARG A 135 7.43 11.35 -11.78
C ARG A 135 7.48 10.79 -10.36
N ARG A 136 6.34 10.37 -9.84
CA ARG A 136 6.28 9.60 -8.59
C ARG A 136 6.84 8.20 -8.80
N LEU A 137 7.58 7.71 -7.80
CA LEU A 137 8.25 6.41 -7.84
C LEU A 137 7.40 5.29 -7.25
N LEU A 138 6.40 5.63 -6.42
CA LEU A 138 5.62 4.66 -5.68
C LEU A 138 4.15 5.08 -5.63
N SER A 139 3.26 4.18 -5.97
CA SER A 139 1.84 4.23 -5.60
C SER A 139 1.61 3.46 -4.31
N ILE A 140 0.61 3.87 -3.53
CA ILE A 140 0.27 3.22 -2.26
C ILE A 140 -1.22 2.92 -2.23
N ILE A 141 -1.56 1.68 -1.92
CA ILE A 141 -2.93 1.23 -1.68
C ILE A 141 -3.00 0.65 -0.28
N LEU A 142 -3.81 1.28 0.56
CA LEU A 142 -4.15 0.80 1.89
C LEU A 142 -5.50 0.10 1.85
N ILE A 143 -5.59 -1.08 2.44
CA ILE A 143 -6.83 -1.84 2.55
C ILE A 143 -7.09 -2.09 4.03
N GLY A 144 -8.27 -1.69 4.52
CA GLY A 144 -8.57 -1.83 5.94
C GLY A 144 -10.05 -1.77 6.26
N GLN A 145 -10.36 -1.90 7.53
CA GLN A 145 -11.72 -1.76 8.05
C GLN A 145 -12.06 -0.27 8.25
N THR A 146 -13.29 0.00 8.69
CA THR A 146 -13.81 1.37 8.87
C THR A 146 -12.98 2.23 9.81
N GLU A 147 -12.30 1.62 10.78
CA GLU A 147 -11.37 2.29 11.69
C GLU A 147 -10.20 2.99 10.97
N LEU A 148 -9.82 2.49 9.78
CA LEU A 148 -8.84 3.18 8.94
C LEU A 148 -9.36 4.54 8.48
N LYS A 149 -10.64 4.64 8.13
CA LYS A 149 -11.29 5.89 7.76
C LYS A 149 -11.26 6.88 8.91
N ASP A 150 -11.56 6.42 10.12
CA ASP A 150 -11.54 7.25 11.32
C ASP A 150 -10.13 7.77 11.62
N LYS A 151 -9.11 6.91 11.49
CA LYS A 151 -7.71 7.31 11.60
C LYS A 151 -7.33 8.36 10.56
N LEU A 152 -7.76 8.20 9.32
CA LEU A 152 -7.49 9.13 8.23
C LEU A 152 -8.33 10.42 8.34
N SER A 153 -9.47 10.40 9.01
CA SER A 153 -10.35 11.56 9.20
C SER A 153 -10.01 12.40 10.44
N SER A 154 -9.07 11.91 11.28
CA SER A 154 -8.75 12.59 12.51
C SER A 154 -8.18 13.99 12.25
N THR A 155 -8.73 14.99 12.98
CA THR A 155 -8.35 16.42 12.89
C THR A 155 -6.99 16.74 13.49
N GLN A 156 -6.27 15.74 14.02
CA GLN A 156 -4.91 15.96 14.52
C GLN A 156 -4.03 16.48 13.38
N SER A 157 -3.32 17.56 13.63
CA SER A 157 -2.46 18.26 12.64
C SER A 157 -1.54 17.33 11.88
N ASP A 158 -1.12 16.28 12.54
CA ASP A 158 -0.19 15.27 12.05
C ASP A 158 -0.75 14.34 10.97
N VAL A 159 -2.07 14.14 10.93
CA VAL A 159 -2.75 13.27 9.97
C VAL A 159 -3.26 14.07 8.78
N ARG A 160 -3.51 15.35 8.97
CA ARG A 160 -4.06 16.24 7.95
C ARG A 160 -3.27 16.18 6.63
N GLU A 161 -1.96 16.09 6.73
CA GLU A 161 -1.09 16.00 5.56
C GLU A 161 -1.19 14.66 4.80
N VAL A 162 -1.50 13.57 5.49
CA VAL A 162 -1.74 12.25 4.86
C VAL A 162 -3.10 12.26 4.20
N VAL A 163 -4.12 12.74 4.92
CA VAL A 163 -5.53 12.79 4.47
C VAL A 163 -5.69 13.62 3.19
N GLN A 164 -5.01 14.76 3.08
CA GLN A 164 -5.06 15.61 1.89
C GLN A 164 -4.47 14.97 0.63
N ARG A 165 -3.76 13.87 0.78
CA ARG A 165 -3.03 13.18 -0.30
C ARG A 165 -3.55 11.78 -0.58
N CYS A 166 -4.42 11.27 0.29
CA CYS A 166 -4.96 9.92 0.22
C CYS A 166 -6.44 9.98 -0.18
N ASP A 167 -6.76 9.44 -1.33
CA ASP A 167 -8.15 9.24 -1.74
C ASP A 167 -8.74 8.09 -0.92
N VAL A 168 -9.94 8.27 -0.37
CA VAL A 168 -10.61 7.24 0.42
C VAL A 168 -11.82 6.73 -0.36
N VAL A 169 -11.84 5.43 -0.62
CA VAL A 169 -12.96 4.73 -1.25
C VAL A 169 -13.58 3.77 -0.24
N GLU A 170 -14.87 3.90 -0.03
CA GLU A 170 -15.63 3.05 0.88
C GLU A 170 -16.37 1.96 0.09
N LEU A 171 -16.19 0.71 0.49
CA LEU A 171 -16.91 -0.42 -0.07
C LEU A 171 -18.18 -0.63 0.73
N PRO A 172 -19.34 -0.65 0.06
CA PRO A 172 -20.60 -0.97 0.75
C PRO A 172 -20.57 -2.42 1.26
N PRO A 173 -21.25 -2.70 2.38
CA PRO A 173 -21.41 -4.08 2.84
C PRO A 173 -22.14 -4.91 1.79
N VAL A 174 -21.68 -6.14 1.57
CA VAL A 174 -22.35 -7.09 0.67
C VAL A 174 -23.64 -7.56 1.36
N LYS A 175 -24.78 -7.06 0.88
CA LYS A 175 -26.09 -7.32 1.52
C LYS A 175 -26.66 -8.71 1.22
N GLN A 176 -26.24 -9.34 0.12
CA GLN A 176 -26.71 -10.68 -0.25
C GLN A 176 -25.59 -11.48 -0.96
N PRO A 177 -25.51 -12.83 -0.76
CA PRO A 177 -24.55 -13.68 -1.48
C PRO A 177 -24.71 -13.61 -3.01
N GLY A 178 -25.92 -13.31 -3.51
CA GLY A 178 -26.22 -13.14 -4.93
C GLY A 178 -25.56 -11.91 -5.54
N ASP A 179 -25.38 -10.84 -4.77
CA ASP A 179 -24.71 -9.62 -5.25
C ASP A 179 -23.23 -9.87 -5.52
N PHE A 180 -22.62 -10.77 -4.75
CA PHE A 180 -21.23 -11.18 -4.95
C PHE A 180 -21.02 -11.94 -6.28
N LEU A 181 -21.99 -12.74 -6.67
CA LEU A 181 -21.95 -13.48 -7.95
C LEU A 181 -22.22 -12.56 -9.15
N ALA A 182 -23.07 -11.54 -9.01
CA ALA A 182 -23.34 -10.56 -10.06
C ALA A 182 -22.15 -9.65 -10.39
N PHE A 183 -21.17 -9.54 -9.48
CA PHE A 183 -19.93 -8.80 -9.71
C PHE A 183 -18.82 -9.61 -10.41
N ARG A 184 -19.03 -10.91 -10.59
CA ARG A 184 -18.01 -11.83 -11.09
C ARG A 184 -18.16 -12.20 -12.56
N PHE A 185 -19.33 -11.84 -13.17
CA PHE A 185 -19.63 -12.11 -14.58
C PHE A 185 -19.90 -10.86 -15.39
#